data_3c78a565637515cdde83f3f76798cef9
#
_entry.id   3c78a565637515cdde83f3f76798cef9
#
_cell.length_a   1.000
_cell.length_b   1.000
_cell.length_c   1.000
_cell.angle_alpha   90.00
_cell.angle_beta   90.00
_cell.angle_gamma   90.00
#
_symmetry.space_group_name_H-M   'P 1'
#
loop_
_entity.id
_entity.type
_entity.pdbx_description
1 polymer ?
#
loop_
_entity_poly.entity_id
_entity_poly.type
_entity_poly.pdbx_seq_one_letter_code
_entity_poly.pdbx_strand_id
1 'polypeptide(L)'
;NVSHDLKTPLTSIINYVSLLKLCNIEGEDENKYLDILDEKSTKLKRLIEDLTEASKASSGNIKMILDTVNLNELALQAVGENNDVLENVGLEIVLSQKDNDLFVKADSQHTFRIFDNLFSNVKKYALTGTRVYVDVYKENGYGVFSVKNISKDKLNINPDEITERFVRGDNSRTTEGSGLG
;
A
#
# COMPACT_ATOMS: atom_id res chain seq x y z
N ASN A 1 13.00 17.65 13.69
CA ASN A 1 11.85 16.78 13.38
C ASN A 1 12.40 15.39 13.05
N VAL A 2 12.28 14.45 14.03
CA VAL A 2 12.94 13.12 14.01
C VAL A 2 12.68 12.38 12.66
N SER A 3 11.49 12.48 12.10
CA SER A 3 11.16 11.83 10.82
C SER A 3 11.94 12.42 9.63
N HIS A 4 12.11 13.74 9.59
CA HIS A 4 12.92 14.40 8.58
C HIS A 4 14.40 14.01 8.72
N ASP A 5 14.87 13.93 9.96
CA ASP A 5 16.26 13.64 10.30
C ASP A 5 16.62 12.16 10.03
N LEU A 6 15.61 11.25 10.05
CA LEU A 6 15.76 9.86 9.63
C LEU A 6 15.63 9.67 8.12
N LYS A 7 14.76 10.44 7.46
CA LYS A 7 14.53 10.35 6.01
C LYS A 7 15.74 10.76 5.19
N THR A 8 16.48 11.78 5.65
CA THR A 8 17.65 12.31 4.95
C THR A 8 18.78 11.29 4.80
N PRO A 9 19.33 10.65 5.88
CA PRO A 9 20.39 9.67 5.74
C PRO A 9 19.93 8.42 4.98
N LEU A 10 18.66 8.02 5.11
CA LEU A 10 18.12 6.88 4.39
C LEU A 10 18.03 7.14 2.88
N THR A 11 17.62 8.34 2.48
CA THR A 11 17.63 8.76 1.07
C THR A 11 19.05 8.72 0.52
N SER A 12 20.05 9.14 1.30
CA SER A 12 21.46 9.05 0.92
C SER A 12 21.90 7.60 0.71
N ILE A 13 21.54 6.69 1.62
CA ILE A 13 21.86 5.26 1.49
C ILE A 13 21.28 4.70 0.19
N ILE A 14 20.00 4.96 -0.09
CA ILE A 14 19.33 4.50 -1.32
C ILE A 14 20.05 5.03 -2.57
N ASN A 15 20.42 6.32 -2.57
CA ASN A 15 21.13 6.92 -3.69
C ASN A 15 22.52 6.29 -3.90
N TYR A 16 23.29 6.03 -2.83
CA TYR A 16 24.59 5.38 -2.94
C TYR A 16 24.48 3.92 -3.39
N VAL A 17 23.49 3.17 -2.92
CA VAL A 17 23.21 1.81 -3.41
C VAL A 17 22.88 1.84 -4.90
N SER A 18 22.06 2.79 -5.35
CA SER A 18 21.72 2.96 -6.77
C SER A 18 22.96 3.31 -7.62
N LEU A 19 23.84 4.18 -7.11
CA LEU A 19 25.11 4.51 -7.79
C LEU A 19 26.03 3.29 -7.88
N LEU A 20 26.16 2.50 -6.82
CA LEU A 20 26.97 1.28 -6.80
C LEU A 20 26.43 0.25 -7.82
N LYS A 21 25.11 0.10 -7.95
CA LYS A 21 24.52 -0.74 -8.98
C LYS A 21 24.88 -0.31 -10.40
N LEU A 22 24.99 1.00 -10.64
CA LEU A 22 25.42 1.55 -11.95
C LEU A 22 26.91 1.36 -12.24
N CYS A 23 27.73 1.14 -11.23
CA CYS A 23 29.18 0.92 -11.38
C CYS A 23 29.56 -0.46 -11.91
N ASN A 24 28.57 -1.31 -12.25
CA ASN A 24 28.81 -2.63 -12.84
C ASN A 24 29.82 -3.47 -12.03
N ILE A 25 29.55 -3.64 -10.75
CA ILE A 25 30.42 -4.40 -9.83
C ILE A 25 30.49 -5.84 -10.34
N GLU A 26 31.69 -6.30 -10.67
CA GLU A 26 31.94 -7.66 -11.16
C GLU A 26 31.94 -8.62 -9.97
N GLY A 27 30.79 -9.25 -9.73
CA GLY A 27 30.61 -10.26 -8.70
C GLY A 27 29.13 -10.60 -8.54
N GLU A 28 28.80 -11.88 -8.64
CA GLU A 28 27.40 -12.32 -8.52
C GLU A 28 26.88 -12.13 -7.09
N ASP A 29 27.74 -12.30 -6.10
CA ASP A 29 27.40 -12.13 -4.68
C ASP A 29 27.27 -10.64 -4.31
N GLU A 30 28.13 -9.78 -4.82
CA GLU A 30 28.12 -8.33 -4.58
C GLU A 30 26.84 -7.70 -5.13
N ASN A 31 26.41 -8.06 -6.34
CA ASN A 31 25.16 -7.60 -6.92
C ASN A 31 23.96 -8.07 -6.10
N LYS A 32 23.96 -9.31 -5.62
CA LYS A 32 22.92 -9.83 -4.73
C LYS A 32 22.85 -9.06 -3.40
N TYR A 33 23.98 -8.70 -2.81
CA TYR A 33 23.99 -7.88 -1.60
C TYR A 33 23.47 -6.47 -1.84
N LEU A 34 23.79 -5.87 -3.00
CA LEU A 34 23.24 -4.56 -3.40
C LEU A 34 21.72 -4.61 -3.58
N ASP A 35 21.18 -5.68 -4.17
CA ASP A 35 19.74 -5.87 -4.32
C ASP A 35 19.05 -5.98 -2.95
N ILE A 36 19.63 -6.73 -2.03
CA ILE A 36 19.13 -6.86 -0.66
C ILE A 36 19.18 -5.49 0.06
N LEU A 37 20.26 -4.73 -0.07
CA LEU A 37 20.38 -3.41 0.53
C LEU A 37 19.36 -2.42 -0.01
N ASP A 38 19.12 -2.42 -1.33
CA ASP A 38 18.13 -1.58 -1.99
C ASP A 38 16.72 -1.92 -1.49
N GLU A 39 16.37 -3.21 -1.46
CA GLU A 39 15.08 -3.69 -0.94
C GLU A 39 14.87 -3.26 0.52
N LYS A 40 15.86 -3.49 1.40
CA LYS A 40 15.73 -3.18 2.83
C LYS A 40 15.73 -1.68 3.09
N SER A 41 16.51 -0.90 2.34
CA SER A 41 16.52 0.57 2.43
C SER A 41 15.18 1.17 1.99
N THR A 42 14.63 0.69 0.89
CA THR A 42 13.33 1.11 0.37
C THR A 42 12.21 0.74 1.35
N LYS A 43 12.27 -0.45 1.94
CA LYS A 43 11.33 -0.88 2.98
C LYS A 43 11.38 0.02 4.22
N LEU A 44 12.58 0.35 4.71
CA LEU A 44 12.76 1.22 5.86
C LEU A 44 12.25 2.64 5.58
N LYS A 45 12.48 3.16 4.36
CA LYS A 45 11.92 4.45 3.93
C LYS A 45 10.40 4.48 4.05
N ARG A 46 9.71 3.45 3.54
CA ARG A 46 8.24 3.32 3.64
C ARG A 46 7.77 3.29 5.10
N LEU A 47 8.43 2.50 5.95
CA LEU A 47 8.09 2.42 7.38
C LEU A 47 8.21 3.77 8.09
N ILE A 48 9.24 4.57 7.78
CA ILE A 48 9.42 5.91 8.34
C ILE A 48 8.32 6.86 7.82
N GLU A 49 7.96 6.78 6.56
CA GLU A 49 6.88 7.56 5.95
C GLU A 49 5.54 7.22 6.60
N ASP A 50 5.21 5.94 6.75
CA ASP A 50 4.00 5.46 7.41
C ASP A 50 3.92 5.90 8.87
N LEU A 51 5.02 5.75 9.63
CA LEU A 51 5.09 6.19 11.03
C LEU A 51 4.90 7.72 11.16
N THR A 52 5.50 8.48 10.24
CA THR A 52 5.38 9.95 10.22
C THR A 52 3.93 10.37 9.99
N GLU A 53 3.27 9.72 9.05
CA GLU A 53 1.88 10.02 8.71
C GLU A 53 0.93 9.58 9.83
N ALA A 54 1.12 8.39 10.39
CA ALA A 54 0.36 7.92 11.54
C ALA A 54 0.50 8.89 12.74
N SER A 55 1.71 9.44 12.96
CA SER A 55 1.96 10.45 13.99
C SER A 55 1.22 11.76 13.70
N LYS A 56 1.23 12.24 12.43
CA LYS A 56 0.47 13.43 12.01
C LYS A 56 -1.04 13.22 12.14
N ALA A 57 -1.53 12.04 11.77
CA ALA A 57 -2.95 11.70 11.92
C ALA A 57 -3.39 11.71 13.39
N SER A 58 -2.56 11.18 14.29
CA SER A 58 -2.84 11.17 15.73
C SER A 58 -2.88 12.56 16.36
N SER A 59 -2.06 13.48 15.84
CA SER A 59 -1.99 14.86 16.34
C SER A 59 -3.02 15.78 15.69
N GLY A 60 -3.89 15.29 14.81
CA GLY A 60 -4.86 16.11 14.05
C GLY A 60 -4.22 17.07 13.04
N ASN A 61 -2.94 16.90 12.74
CA ASN A 61 -2.17 17.81 11.91
C ASN A 61 -2.10 17.40 10.42
N ILE A 62 -2.98 16.50 9.97
CA ILE A 62 -3.10 16.22 8.54
C ILE A 62 -3.85 17.38 7.88
N LYS A 63 -3.17 18.07 7.00
CA LYS A 63 -3.77 19.08 6.14
C LYS A 63 -4.38 18.36 4.93
N MET A 64 -5.67 18.04 5.00
CA MET A 64 -6.40 17.46 3.87
C MET A 64 -6.81 18.54 2.87
N ILE A 65 -6.56 18.29 1.61
CA ILE A 65 -7.01 19.16 0.50
C ILE A 65 -8.22 18.46 -0.13
N LEU A 66 -9.40 18.80 0.37
CA LEU A 66 -10.64 18.25 -0.13
C LEU A 66 -11.05 18.90 -1.45
N ASP A 67 -11.13 18.10 -2.49
CA ASP A 67 -11.60 18.51 -3.82
C ASP A 67 -12.71 17.59 -4.33
N THR A 68 -13.29 17.94 -5.47
CA THR A 68 -14.24 17.06 -6.18
C THR A 68 -13.46 16.07 -7.01
N VAL A 69 -13.47 14.81 -6.60
CA VAL A 69 -12.70 13.71 -7.20
C VAL A 69 -13.66 12.73 -7.87
N ASN A 70 -13.35 12.33 -9.10
CA ASN A 70 -14.04 11.21 -9.76
C ASN A 70 -13.51 9.89 -9.18
N LEU A 71 -14.33 9.21 -8.36
CA LEU A 71 -13.96 7.98 -7.68
C LEU A 71 -13.74 6.82 -8.65
N ASN A 72 -14.46 6.80 -9.79
CA ASN A 72 -14.31 5.79 -10.83
C ASN A 72 -12.94 5.88 -11.50
N GLU A 73 -12.51 7.09 -11.86
CA GLU A 73 -11.19 7.31 -12.47
C GLU A 73 -10.07 6.97 -11.49
N LEU A 74 -10.20 7.39 -10.23
CA LEU A 74 -9.21 7.09 -9.20
C LEU A 74 -9.09 5.58 -8.94
N ALA A 75 -10.21 4.87 -8.93
CA ALA A 75 -10.24 3.41 -8.79
C ALA A 75 -9.63 2.71 -10.01
N LEU A 76 -9.93 3.20 -11.22
CA LEU A 76 -9.37 2.66 -12.46
C LEU A 76 -7.85 2.82 -12.50
N GLN A 77 -7.34 4.00 -12.08
CA GLN A 77 -5.92 4.24 -11.97
C GLN A 77 -5.27 3.27 -10.97
N ALA A 78 -5.84 3.13 -9.76
CA ALA A 78 -5.30 2.24 -8.74
C ALA A 78 -5.28 0.77 -9.18
N VAL A 79 -6.33 0.32 -9.88
CA VAL A 79 -6.38 -1.02 -10.49
C VAL A 79 -5.29 -1.16 -11.55
N GLY A 80 -5.14 -0.17 -12.46
CA GLY A 80 -4.13 -0.20 -13.52
C GLY A 80 -2.70 -0.30 -12.97
N GLU A 81 -2.37 0.48 -11.93
CA GLU A 81 -1.04 0.46 -11.30
C GLU A 81 -0.74 -0.85 -10.55
N ASN A 82 -1.76 -1.56 -10.05
CA ASN A 82 -1.59 -2.79 -9.29
C ASN A 82 -1.84 -4.07 -10.10
N ASN A 83 -2.39 -3.99 -11.31
CA ASN A 83 -2.79 -5.16 -12.10
C ASN A 83 -1.63 -6.12 -12.35
N ASP A 84 -0.53 -5.65 -12.94
CA ASP A 84 0.64 -6.49 -13.27
C ASP A 84 1.26 -7.11 -12.02
N VAL A 85 1.29 -6.34 -10.92
CA VAL A 85 1.85 -6.79 -9.64
C VAL A 85 1.03 -7.93 -9.04
N LEU A 86 -0.31 -7.88 -9.16
CA LEU A 86 -1.21 -8.91 -8.66
C LEU A 86 -1.26 -10.11 -9.61
N GLU A 87 -1.25 -9.89 -10.91
CA GLU A 87 -1.20 -10.94 -11.92
C GLU A 87 0.07 -11.80 -11.78
N ASN A 88 1.22 -11.18 -11.52
CA ASN A 88 2.49 -11.87 -11.27
C ASN A 88 2.47 -12.79 -10.04
N VAL A 89 1.55 -12.59 -9.10
CA VAL A 89 1.33 -13.50 -7.95
C VAL A 89 0.10 -14.39 -8.13
N GLY A 90 -0.44 -14.45 -9.35
CA GLY A 90 -1.56 -15.33 -9.72
C GLY A 90 -2.92 -14.86 -9.24
N LEU A 91 -3.14 -13.55 -9.14
CA LEU A 91 -4.42 -12.93 -8.78
C LEU A 91 -4.99 -12.17 -9.98
N GLU A 92 -6.27 -12.35 -10.26
CA GLU A 92 -7.00 -11.65 -11.34
C GLU A 92 -7.90 -10.57 -10.72
N ILE A 93 -7.74 -9.30 -11.14
CA ILE A 93 -8.61 -8.21 -10.70
C ILE A 93 -9.86 -8.16 -11.59
N VAL A 94 -11.02 -8.08 -10.95
CA VAL A 94 -12.31 -7.86 -11.60
C VAL A 94 -12.89 -6.55 -11.08
N LEU A 95 -12.78 -5.49 -11.89
CA LEU A 95 -13.33 -4.16 -11.57
C LEU A 95 -14.79 -4.06 -12.04
N SER A 96 -15.65 -3.61 -11.15
CA SER A 96 -17.05 -3.30 -11.43
C SER A 96 -17.37 -1.88 -10.98
N GLN A 97 -17.81 -1.04 -11.91
CA GLN A 97 -18.25 0.33 -11.66
C GLN A 97 -19.75 0.41 -11.95
N LYS A 98 -20.56 0.43 -10.89
CA LYS A 98 -22.04 0.37 -11.00
C LYS A 98 -22.65 1.71 -11.35
N ASP A 99 -22.01 2.78 -10.92
CA ASP A 99 -22.43 4.16 -11.17
C ASP A 99 -21.36 4.83 -12.07
N ASN A 100 -21.82 5.50 -13.14
CA ASN A 100 -20.95 6.30 -13.99
C ASN A 100 -20.71 7.67 -13.33
N ASP A 101 -19.48 8.19 -13.46
CA ASP A 101 -19.12 9.53 -13.01
C ASP A 101 -19.44 9.80 -11.53
N LEU A 102 -19.02 8.91 -10.64
CA LEU A 102 -19.22 9.06 -9.21
C LEU A 102 -18.22 10.08 -8.62
N PHE A 103 -18.71 11.31 -8.43
CA PHE A 103 -17.93 12.37 -7.80
C PHE A 103 -18.11 12.39 -6.29
N VAL A 104 -16.98 12.53 -5.56
CA VAL A 104 -16.94 12.59 -4.10
C VAL A 104 -16.09 13.78 -3.63
N LYS A 105 -16.33 14.27 -2.42
CA LYS A 105 -15.44 15.21 -1.75
C LYS A 105 -14.36 14.45 -1.00
N ALA A 106 -13.14 14.46 -1.54
CA ALA A 106 -12.02 13.71 -0.98
C ALA A 106 -10.68 14.41 -1.30
N ASP A 107 -9.64 14.01 -0.58
CA ASP A 107 -8.26 14.28 -0.95
C ASP A 107 -7.79 13.14 -1.86
N SER A 108 -7.49 13.43 -3.12
CA SER A 108 -7.15 12.41 -4.11
C SER A 108 -5.89 11.62 -3.75
N GLN A 109 -4.86 12.28 -3.21
CA GLN A 109 -3.60 11.63 -2.85
C GLN A 109 -3.77 10.68 -1.66
N HIS A 110 -4.46 11.13 -0.60
CA HIS A 110 -4.72 10.28 0.55
C HIS A 110 -5.68 9.12 0.21
N THR A 111 -6.68 9.38 -0.63
CA THR A 111 -7.61 8.34 -1.09
C THR A 111 -6.90 7.29 -1.95
N PHE A 112 -6.06 7.71 -2.89
CA PHE A 112 -5.26 6.81 -3.71
C PHE A 112 -4.36 5.93 -2.85
N ARG A 113 -3.71 6.50 -1.84
CA ARG A 113 -2.87 5.75 -0.90
C ARG A 113 -3.65 4.71 -0.10
N ILE A 114 -4.91 4.99 0.26
CA ILE A 114 -5.78 3.98 0.88
C ILE A 114 -5.99 2.80 -0.07
N PHE A 115 -6.26 3.07 -1.35
CA PHE A 115 -6.44 2.01 -2.35
C PHE A 115 -5.16 1.18 -2.53
N ASP A 116 -4.02 1.82 -2.61
CA ASP A 116 -2.72 1.17 -2.74
C ASP A 116 -2.39 0.28 -1.52
N ASN A 117 -2.72 0.74 -0.32
CA ASN A 117 -2.62 -0.06 0.91
C ASN A 117 -3.53 -1.30 0.87
N LEU A 118 -4.76 -1.17 0.36
CA LEU A 118 -5.67 -2.29 0.20
C LEU A 118 -5.13 -3.33 -0.79
N PHE A 119 -4.60 -2.91 -1.94
CA PHE A 119 -3.97 -3.82 -2.91
C PHE A 119 -2.69 -4.46 -2.37
N SER A 120 -1.89 -3.72 -1.61
CA SER A 120 -0.74 -4.27 -0.90
C SER A 120 -1.13 -5.37 0.08
N ASN A 121 -2.25 -5.20 0.79
CA ASN A 121 -2.80 -6.23 1.69
C ASN A 121 -3.32 -7.43 0.89
N VAL A 122 -4.04 -7.21 -0.22
CA VAL A 122 -4.47 -8.26 -1.13
C VAL A 122 -3.29 -9.09 -1.60
N LYS A 123 -2.21 -8.46 -2.11
CA LYS A 123 -1.00 -9.15 -2.55
C LYS A 123 -0.41 -10.06 -1.47
N LYS A 124 -0.44 -9.63 -0.21
CA LYS A 124 0.15 -10.38 0.92
C LYS A 124 -0.72 -11.54 1.38
N TYR A 125 -2.03 -11.33 1.42
CA TYR A 125 -2.94 -12.21 2.15
C TYR A 125 -3.93 -12.97 1.27
N ALA A 126 -4.10 -12.62 -0.01
CA ALA A 126 -5.01 -13.33 -0.88
C ALA A 126 -4.47 -14.70 -1.29
N LEU A 127 -5.38 -15.65 -1.46
CA LEU A 127 -5.08 -16.99 -1.95
C LEU A 127 -4.77 -16.93 -3.45
N THR A 128 -3.57 -17.37 -3.83
CA THR A 128 -3.12 -17.45 -5.23
C THR A 128 -4.10 -18.27 -6.09
N GLY A 129 -4.30 -17.86 -7.34
CA GLY A 129 -5.23 -18.52 -8.26
C GLY A 129 -6.69 -18.09 -8.06
N THR A 130 -6.95 -17.03 -7.29
CA THR A 130 -8.30 -16.52 -7.07
C THR A 130 -8.49 -15.12 -7.64
N ARG A 131 -9.75 -14.67 -7.67
CA ARG A 131 -10.12 -13.32 -8.13
C ARG A 131 -10.19 -12.34 -6.98
N VAL A 132 -9.84 -11.10 -7.31
CA VAL A 132 -9.99 -9.93 -6.46
C VAL A 132 -11.09 -9.05 -7.06
N TYR A 133 -12.21 -8.95 -6.38
CA TYR A 133 -13.34 -8.14 -6.85
C TYR A 133 -13.21 -6.72 -6.29
N VAL A 134 -13.18 -5.75 -7.17
CA VAL A 134 -13.17 -4.32 -6.85
C VAL A 134 -14.49 -3.72 -7.32
N ASP A 135 -15.30 -3.25 -6.38
CA ASP A 135 -16.58 -2.62 -6.68
C ASP A 135 -16.53 -1.12 -6.34
N VAL A 136 -17.00 -0.27 -7.27
CA VAL A 136 -17.18 1.17 -7.06
C VAL A 136 -18.66 1.48 -7.26
N TYR A 137 -19.30 2.06 -6.25
CA TYR A 137 -20.74 2.37 -6.29
C TYR A 137 -21.12 3.45 -5.28
N LYS A 138 -22.33 3.99 -5.43
CA LYS A 138 -22.94 4.92 -4.49
C LYS A 138 -23.84 4.19 -3.51
N GLU A 139 -23.69 4.46 -2.23
CA GLU A 139 -24.53 3.92 -1.17
C GLU A 139 -24.76 4.97 -0.08
N ASN A 140 -26.02 5.20 0.29
CA ASN A 140 -26.43 6.12 1.36
C ASN A 140 -25.83 7.53 1.27
N GLY A 141 -25.59 8.03 0.05
CA GLY A 141 -24.98 9.35 -0.18
C GLY A 141 -23.45 9.37 -0.17
N TYR A 142 -22.81 8.23 0.04
CA TYR A 142 -21.36 8.05 0.01
C TYR A 142 -20.91 7.33 -1.26
N GLY A 143 -19.72 7.68 -1.75
CA GLY A 143 -18.99 6.86 -2.71
C GLY A 143 -18.31 5.70 -1.98
N VAL A 144 -18.51 4.49 -2.44
CA VAL A 144 -17.94 3.27 -1.85
C VAL A 144 -16.93 2.66 -2.81
N PHE A 145 -15.74 2.39 -2.31
CA PHE A 145 -14.72 1.56 -2.94
C PHE A 145 -14.56 0.29 -2.09
N SER A 146 -14.88 -0.85 -2.66
CA SER A 146 -14.88 -2.14 -1.96
C SER A 146 -13.91 -3.10 -2.63
N VAL A 147 -13.07 -3.76 -1.84
CA VAL A 147 -12.15 -4.81 -2.33
C VAL A 147 -12.47 -6.11 -1.59
N LYS A 148 -12.70 -7.17 -2.35
CA LYS A 148 -13.02 -8.50 -1.82
C LYS A 148 -12.06 -9.54 -2.40
N ASN A 149 -11.42 -10.30 -1.55
CA ASN A 149 -10.54 -11.40 -1.93
C ASN A 149 -10.75 -12.61 -1.02
N ILE A 150 -10.31 -13.78 -1.47
CA ILE A 150 -10.23 -14.97 -0.64
C ILE A 150 -8.89 -14.96 0.06
N SER A 151 -8.88 -15.02 1.39
CA SER A 151 -7.64 -15.07 2.17
C SER A 151 -7.04 -16.47 2.16
N LYS A 152 -5.71 -16.57 2.07
CA LYS A 152 -4.97 -17.84 2.20
C LYS A 152 -5.05 -18.42 3.61
N ASP A 153 -5.16 -17.57 4.64
CA ASP A 153 -5.25 -17.94 6.03
C ASP A 153 -6.57 -17.49 6.65
N LYS A 154 -7.05 -18.20 7.67
CA LYS A 154 -8.23 -17.76 8.43
C LYS A 154 -7.88 -16.52 9.24
N LEU A 155 -8.70 -15.49 9.11
CA LEU A 155 -8.63 -14.34 10.01
C LEU A 155 -9.17 -14.72 11.38
N ASN A 156 -8.29 -14.80 12.36
CA ASN A 156 -8.63 -15.10 13.76
C ASN A 156 -8.65 -13.82 14.63
N ILE A 157 -9.01 -12.69 14.04
CA ILE A 157 -9.08 -11.39 14.70
C ILE A 157 -10.51 -10.90 14.68
N ASN A 158 -10.90 -10.26 15.79
CA ASN A 158 -12.14 -9.53 15.86
C ASN A 158 -12.12 -8.37 14.83
N PRO A 159 -13.18 -8.15 14.02
CA PRO A 159 -13.24 -7.05 13.05
C PRO A 159 -12.92 -5.68 13.67
N ASP A 160 -13.29 -5.43 14.92
CA ASP A 160 -13.03 -4.16 15.61
C ASP A 160 -11.54 -3.94 15.91
N GLU A 161 -10.77 -5.01 16.07
CA GLU A 161 -9.32 -4.94 16.32
C GLU A 161 -8.50 -4.69 15.05
N ILE A 162 -9.03 -5.03 13.85
CA ILE A 162 -8.31 -4.87 12.58
C ILE A 162 -8.01 -3.39 12.27
N THR A 163 -8.85 -2.48 12.74
CA THR A 163 -8.70 -1.03 12.54
C THR A 163 -7.78 -0.39 13.57
N GLU A 164 -7.36 -1.10 14.61
CA GLU A 164 -6.42 -0.60 15.59
C GLU A 164 -4.98 -0.59 15.03
N ARG A 165 -4.20 0.43 15.43
CA ARG A 165 -2.81 0.58 14.97
C ARG A 165 -1.94 -0.52 15.56
N PHE A 166 -0.99 -1.01 14.75
CA PHE A 166 -0.04 -2.07 15.12
C PHE A 166 -0.67 -3.44 15.40
N VAL A 167 -1.98 -3.61 15.17
CA VAL A 167 -2.63 -4.91 15.25
C VAL A 167 -2.43 -5.66 13.93
N ARG A 168 -2.06 -6.91 14.03
CA ARG A 168 -1.85 -7.81 12.90
C ARG A 168 -2.70 -9.06 13.09
N GLY A 169 -3.46 -9.43 12.05
CA GLY A 169 -4.29 -10.64 12.02
C GLY A 169 -3.55 -11.95 12.03
N ASP A 170 -2.24 -11.86 11.91
CA ASP A 170 -1.37 -13.01 11.77
C ASP A 170 -0.53 -13.20 13.04
N ASN A 171 -0.66 -14.37 13.65
CA ASN A 171 0.16 -14.78 14.80
C ASN A 171 1.59 -15.17 14.40
N SER A 172 1.91 -15.25 13.10
CA SER A 172 3.25 -15.53 12.62
C SER A 172 4.06 -14.22 12.52
N ARG A 173 5.14 -14.13 13.28
CA ARG A 173 6.11 -13.02 13.19
C ARG A 173 6.88 -12.98 11.84
N THR A 174 6.58 -13.88 10.92
CA THR A 174 7.29 -14.11 9.67
C THR A 174 6.72 -13.36 8.46
N THR A 175 5.47 -12.89 8.50
CA THR A 175 4.87 -12.12 7.42
C THR A 175 5.31 -10.64 7.47
N GLU A 176 5.68 -10.10 6.32
CA GLU A 176 6.10 -8.71 6.18
C GLU A 176 4.92 -7.73 6.34
N GLY A 177 5.01 -6.79 7.27
CA GLY A 177 4.03 -5.72 7.47
C GLY A 177 4.26 -4.96 8.76
N SER A 178 3.94 -3.65 8.75
CA SER A 178 4.12 -2.77 9.92
C SER A 178 2.88 -2.72 10.85
N GLY A 179 1.72 -3.21 10.40
CA GLY A 179 0.44 -3.01 11.11
C GLY A 179 -0.03 -1.55 11.12
N LEU A 180 0.45 -0.72 10.20
CA LEU A 180 0.11 0.70 10.05
C LEU A 180 -0.77 0.98 8.83
N GLY A 181 -1.16 -0.06 8.10
CA GLY A 181 -1.98 0.04 6.89
C GLY A 181 -3.45 0.26 7.15
#